data_4905d686b2b635c0cd5c2d6b7f34551d
#
_entry.id   4905d686b2b635c0cd5c2d6b7f34551d
#
_cell.length_a   1.000
_cell.length_b   1.000
_cell.length_c   1.000
_cell.angle_alpha   90.00
_cell.angle_beta   90.00
_cell.angle_gamma   90.00
#
_symmetry.space_group_name_H-M   'P 1'
#
loop_
_entity.id
_entity.type
_entity.pdbx_description
1 polymer ?
#
loop_
_entity_poly.entity_id
_entity_poly.type
_entity_poly.pdbx_seq_one_letter_code
_entity_poly.pdbx_strand_id
1 'polypeptide(L)'
;MKKRFISILVLFSLSILLKGQTSVNISDTSILEMYKELRVADVSDGMDMVGLRDAGLLEQNIEALWKDIDDFNHVFRGIAVTARYVPTNRIVKNPMSEEEFKKWEGEWYNTISDEPFTELLKKGSVVVLDVQGDGDCGSVGSYNSLAWVSKGAVGIVSNGGIRDTDEIIKQKIPVYLDINNRGRGIRPGRNEIESVNKPVTIGGVLINPGDIIVADGDGVIVVPRKYAIQVAKYAQVILDNDKNGRRNLYQELGIPLDHTVESK
;
A
#
# COMPACT_ATOMS: atom_id res chain seq x y z
N MET A 1 56.88 24.18 54.22
CA MET A 1 56.99 23.11 53.16
C MET A 1 55.57 22.71 52.72
N LYS A 2 55.10 23.22 51.58
CA LYS A 2 53.75 22.88 51.00
C LYS A 2 53.95 21.83 49.92
N LYS A 3 53.47 20.61 50.15
CA LYS A 3 53.45 19.56 49.12
C LYS A 3 52.26 19.80 48.16
N ARG A 4 52.57 20.00 46.86
CA ARG A 4 51.60 20.06 45.79
C ARG A 4 51.31 18.62 45.33
N PHE A 5 50.05 18.17 45.41
CA PHE A 5 49.56 16.96 44.74
C PHE A 5 49.20 17.32 43.31
N ILE A 6 49.82 16.66 42.37
CA ILE A 6 49.44 16.71 40.95
C ILE A 6 48.51 15.52 40.68
N SER A 7 47.22 15.82 40.45
CA SER A 7 46.24 14.81 39.99
C SER A 7 46.39 14.66 38.47
N ILE A 8 46.81 13.51 38.04
CA ILE A 8 46.83 13.13 36.62
C ILE A 8 45.46 12.59 36.29
N LEU A 9 44.69 13.34 35.46
CA LEU A 9 43.39 12.93 34.92
C LEU A 9 43.66 12.09 33.68
N VAL A 10 43.50 10.78 33.77
CA VAL A 10 43.59 9.88 32.62
C VAL A 10 42.21 9.87 31.90
N LEU A 11 42.12 10.55 30.77
CA LEU A 11 40.96 10.46 29.89
C LEU A 11 41.02 9.13 29.11
N PHE A 12 40.14 8.20 29.49
CA PHE A 12 39.83 7.04 28.67
C PHE A 12 38.89 7.48 27.56
N SER A 13 39.39 7.63 26.33
CA SER A 13 38.60 7.79 25.13
C SER A 13 38.00 6.44 24.73
N LEU A 14 36.70 6.24 25.07
CA LEU A 14 35.95 5.09 24.63
C LEU A 14 35.52 5.30 23.17
N SER A 15 36.31 4.75 22.23
CA SER A 15 35.95 4.73 20.81
C SER A 15 34.86 3.70 20.62
N ILE A 16 33.61 4.17 20.57
CA ILE A 16 32.48 3.33 20.14
C ILE A 16 32.64 3.13 18.64
N LEU A 17 33.13 1.97 18.23
CA LEU A 17 33.02 1.50 16.84
C LEU A 17 31.54 1.28 16.53
N LEU A 18 30.91 2.27 15.90
CA LEU A 18 29.67 2.04 15.16
C LEU A 18 30.01 1.05 14.03
N LYS A 19 29.70 -0.24 14.23
CA LYS A 19 29.60 -1.18 13.12
C LYS A 19 28.51 -0.66 12.22
N GLY A 20 28.88 -0.05 11.10
CA GLY A 20 27.94 0.28 10.03
C GLY A 20 27.22 -1.01 9.63
N GLN A 21 25.92 -1.08 9.88
CA GLN A 21 25.07 -2.07 9.26
C GLN A 21 25.14 -1.81 7.75
N THR A 22 25.89 -2.65 7.04
CA THR A 22 25.78 -2.75 5.59
C THR A 22 24.31 -3.08 5.29
N SER A 23 23.56 -2.11 4.81
CA SER A 23 22.21 -2.34 4.30
C SER A 23 22.34 -3.28 3.10
N VAL A 24 22.04 -4.54 3.30
CA VAL A 24 21.90 -5.50 2.19
C VAL A 24 20.73 -4.97 1.35
N ASN A 25 21.05 -4.46 0.17
CA ASN A 25 20.03 -3.95 -0.75
C ASN A 25 19.33 -5.15 -1.39
N ILE A 26 18.27 -5.64 -0.70
CA ILE A 26 17.48 -6.77 -1.18
C ILE A 26 16.52 -6.25 -2.24
N SER A 27 16.39 -7.00 -3.35
CA SER A 27 15.51 -6.67 -4.45
C SER A 27 14.03 -6.71 -4.03
N ASP A 28 13.19 -5.92 -4.70
CA ASP A 28 11.73 -5.94 -4.49
C ASP A 28 11.17 -7.35 -4.69
N THR A 29 11.62 -8.06 -5.71
CA THR A 29 11.21 -9.45 -5.98
C THR A 29 11.50 -10.37 -4.81
N SER A 30 12.69 -10.25 -4.20
CA SER A 30 13.07 -11.09 -3.06
C SER A 30 12.25 -10.75 -1.80
N ILE A 31 11.91 -9.49 -1.60
CA ILE A 31 11.03 -9.07 -0.51
C ILE A 31 9.62 -9.64 -0.75
N LEU A 32 9.06 -9.45 -1.95
CA LEU A 32 7.71 -9.90 -2.27
C LEU A 32 7.57 -11.43 -2.18
N GLU A 33 8.62 -12.20 -2.49
CA GLU A 33 8.59 -13.64 -2.30
C GLU A 33 8.47 -14.01 -0.81
N MET A 34 9.08 -13.25 0.11
CA MET A 34 8.91 -13.47 1.55
C MET A 34 7.49 -13.16 2.05
N TYR A 35 6.75 -12.30 1.35
CA TYR A 35 5.38 -11.92 1.71
C TYR A 35 4.30 -12.73 0.98
N LYS A 36 4.67 -13.59 0.06
CA LYS A 36 3.77 -14.24 -0.90
C LYS A 36 2.53 -14.90 -0.29
N GLU A 37 2.66 -15.48 0.89
CA GLU A 37 1.56 -16.18 1.58
C GLU A 37 1.08 -15.47 2.84
N LEU A 38 1.78 -14.41 3.28
CA LEU A 38 1.47 -13.74 4.52
C LEU A 38 0.13 -13.00 4.41
N ARG A 39 -0.68 -13.12 5.46
CA ARG A 39 -1.95 -12.42 5.62
C ARG A 39 -1.76 -11.12 6.39
N VAL A 40 -2.71 -10.21 6.31
CA VAL A 40 -2.72 -8.97 7.11
C VAL A 40 -2.54 -9.26 8.59
N ALA A 41 -3.23 -10.28 9.13
CA ALA A 41 -3.11 -10.69 10.53
C ALA A 41 -1.68 -11.12 10.90
N ASP A 42 -1.06 -12.01 10.10
CA ASP A 42 0.31 -12.49 10.35
C ASP A 42 1.32 -11.33 10.34
N VAL A 43 1.15 -10.41 9.37
CA VAL A 43 2.01 -9.24 9.23
C VAL A 43 1.82 -8.27 10.40
N SER A 44 0.60 -8.08 10.89
CA SER A 44 0.30 -7.27 12.06
C SER A 44 1.04 -7.80 13.29
N ASP A 45 0.94 -9.10 13.56
CA ASP A 45 1.66 -9.74 14.66
C ASP A 45 3.19 -9.63 14.48
N GLY A 46 3.67 -9.79 13.24
CA GLY A 46 5.09 -9.60 12.93
C GLY A 46 5.57 -8.17 13.16
N MET A 47 4.72 -7.17 12.91
CA MET A 47 5.01 -5.76 13.21
C MET A 47 5.06 -5.50 14.72
N ASP A 48 4.17 -6.09 15.50
CA ASP A 48 4.21 -6.02 16.96
C ASP A 48 5.55 -6.52 17.52
N MET A 49 6.06 -7.63 16.96
CA MET A 49 7.34 -8.22 17.37
C MET A 49 8.55 -7.33 17.05
N VAL A 50 8.47 -6.43 16.08
CA VAL A 50 9.52 -5.44 15.81
C VAL A 50 9.29 -4.10 16.50
N GLY A 51 8.24 -3.99 17.33
CA GLY A 51 7.89 -2.79 18.10
C GLY A 51 7.10 -1.74 17.31
N LEU A 52 6.47 -2.13 16.21
CA LEU A 52 5.61 -1.27 15.38
C LEU A 52 4.12 -1.53 15.66
N ARG A 53 3.76 -1.58 16.93
CA ARG A 53 2.39 -1.85 17.35
C ARG A 53 1.43 -0.78 16.80
N ASP A 54 0.32 -1.22 16.21
CA ASP A 54 -0.75 -0.37 15.68
C ASP A 54 -0.29 0.68 14.65
N ALA A 55 0.89 0.47 14.03
CA ALA A 55 1.51 1.49 13.20
C ALA A 55 1.20 1.38 11.71
N GLY A 56 0.71 0.24 11.23
CA GLY A 56 0.59 -0.05 9.79
C GLY A 56 -0.80 -0.43 9.31
N LEU A 57 -1.73 -0.74 10.20
CA LEU A 57 -3.11 -1.07 9.83
C LEU A 57 -3.87 0.19 9.44
N LEU A 58 -4.41 0.21 8.23
CA LEU A 58 -5.28 1.29 7.77
C LEU A 58 -6.62 1.24 8.52
N GLU A 59 -7.27 2.40 8.63
CA GLU A 59 -8.62 2.50 9.20
C GLU A 59 -9.59 1.51 8.54
N GLN A 60 -10.54 0.99 9.33
CA GLN A 60 -11.46 -0.07 8.93
C GLN A 60 -12.39 0.27 7.76
N ASN A 61 -12.57 1.56 7.45
CA ASN A 61 -13.32 2.01 6.30
C ASN A 61 -12.58 1.83 4.96
N ILE A 62 -11.27 1.53 4.99
CA ILE A 62 -10.52 1.13 3.80
C ILE A 62 -10.71 -0.37 3.58
N GLU A 63 -11.68 -0.71 2.77
CA GLU A 63 -12.12 -2.08 2.52
C GLU A 63 -11.93 -2.51 1.07
N ALA A 64 -11.92 -3.82 0.85
CA ALA A 64 -11.94 -4.40 -0.48
C ALA A 64 -13.26 -4.05 -1.20
N LEU A 65 -13.17 -3.52 -2.43
CA LEU A 65 -14.34 -3.27 -3.28
C LEU A 65 -15.18 -4.54 -3.50
N TRP A 66 -14.50 -5.68 -3.57
CA TRP A 66 -15.11 -7.00 -3.74
C TRP A 66 -14.23 -8.07 -3.09
N LYS A 67 -14.82 -9.21 -2.75
CA LYS A 67 -14.11 -10.35 -2.16
C LYS A 67 -14.42 -11.61 -2.96
N ASP A 68 -13.38 -12.38 -3.25
CA ASP A 68 -13.43 -13.72 -3.84
C ASP A 68 -13.09 -14.71 -2.73
N ILE A 69 -14.06 -15.55 -2.37
CA ILE A 69 -13.93 -16.50 -1.26
C ILE A 69 -13.34 -17.84 -1.69
N ASP A 70 -13.30 -18.11 -2.99
CA ASP A 70 -12.80 -19.38 -3.52
C ASP A 70 -11.28 -19.32 -3.81
N ASP A 71 -10.85 -18.34 -4.63
CA ASP A 71 -9.47 -18.20 -5.11
C ASP A 71 -8.71 -17.02 -4.47
N PHE A 72 -9.39 -16.19 -3.67
CA PHE A 72 -8.85 -14.99 -3.02
C PHE A 72 -8.23 -13.98 -4.00
N ASN A 73 -8.80 -13.84 -5.20
CA ASN A 73 -8.27 -12.92 -6.22
C ASN A 73 -8.29 -11.43 -5.82
N HIS A 74 -8.95 -11.08 -4.72
CA HIS A 74 -8.93 -9.72 -4.13
C HIS A 74 -7.67 -9.47 -3.30
N VAL A 75 -6.89 -10.51 -2.98
CA VAL A 75 -5.71 -10.45 -2.10
C VAL A 75 -4.46 -10.09 -2.90
N PHE A 76 -3.66 -9.16 -2.40
CA PHE A 76 -2.38 -8.84 -3.01
C PHE A 76 -1.29 -8.47 -2.00
N ARG A 77 -0.05 -8.54 -2.48
CA ARG A 77 1.17 -8.04 -1.83
C ARG A 77 1.99 -7.28 -2.86
N GLY A 78 2.50 -6.11 -2.50
CA GLY A 78 3.29 -5.35 -3.44
C GLY A 78 4.02 -4.18 -2.82
N ILE A 79 4.70 -3.43 -3.69
CA ILE A 79 5.52 -2.28 -3.35
C ILE A 79 4.77 -0.99 -3.67
N ALA A 80 4.66 -0.09 -2.71
CA ALA A 80 3.93 1.15 -2.86
C ALA A 80 4.55 2.09 -3.91
N VAL A 81 3.73 2.51 -4.86
CA VAL A 81 3.94 3.65 -5.76
C VAL A 81 2.86 4.67 -5.45
N THR A 82 3.26 5.81 -4.91
CA THR A 82 2.34 6.80 -4.34
C THR A 82 2.09 7.96 -5.28
N ALA A 83 0.86 8.47 -5.29
CA ALA A 83 0.50 9.73 -5.90
C ALA A 83 -0.53 10.46 -5.04
N ARG A 84 -0.48 11.79 -5.07
CA ARG A 84 -1.44 12.64 -4.39
C ARG A 84 -2.09 13.59 -5.34
N TYR A 85 -3.42 13.60 -5.31
CA TYR A 85 -4.26 14.57 -5.98
C TYR A 85 -4.93 15.48 -4.95
N VAL A 86 -5.15 16.72 -5.32
CA VAL A 86 -5.78 17.73 -4.46
C VAL A 86 -6.95 18.36 -5.19
N PRO A 87 -7.94 18.91 -4.47
CA PRO A 87 -9.02 19.67 -5.08
C PRO A 87 -8.47 20.84 -5.90
N THR A 88 -9.03 21.05 -7.10
CA THR A 88 -8.67 22.22 -7.91
C THR A 88 -9.41 23.48 -7.47
N ASN A 89 -8.76 24.63 -7.61
CA ASN A 89 -9.38 25.94 -7.50
C ASN A 89 -9.47 26.67 -8.85
N ARG A 90 -9.26 25.96 -9.97
CA ARG A 90 -9.31 26.50 -11.32
C ARG A 90 -10.74 26.80 -11.73
N ILE A 91 -10.94 27.94 -12.40
CA ILE A 91 -12.25 28.30 -12.94
C ILE A 91 -12.52 27.45 -14.18
N VAL A 92 -13.65 26.77 -14.19
CA VAL A 92 -14.13 25.97 -15.32
C VAL A 92 -15.18 26.78 -16.07
N LYS A 93 -14.97 26.96 -17.39
CA LYS A 93 -15.96 27.58 -18.27
C LYS A 93 -17.21 26.71 -18.32
N ASN A 94 -18.37 27.31 -18.15
CA ASN A 94 -19.66 26.62 -18.27
C ASN A 94 -20.74 27.60 -18.77
N PRO A 95 -21.55 27.26 -19.77
CA PRO A 95 -21.54 26.03 -20.54
C PRO A 95 -20.40 25.92 -21.57
N MET A 96 -20.09 24.70 -22.02
CA MET A 96 -19.17 24.40 -23.13
C MET A 96 -19.93 23.69 -24.24
N SER A 97 -19.52 23.89 -25.51
CA SER A 97 -19.91 23.01 -26.60
C SER A 97 -19.26 21.64 -26.45
N GLU A 98 -19.71 20.64 -27.19
CA GLU A 98 -19.13 19.29 -27.14
C GLU A 98 -17.63 19.31 -27.54
N GLU A 99 -17.26 20.09 -28.56
CA GLU A 99 -15.88 20.24 -29.01
C GLU A 99 -15.00 20.90 -27.96
N GLU A 100 -15.48 22.00 -27.37
CA GLU A 100 -14.79 22.70 -26.28
C GLU A 100 -14.60 21.78 -25.07
N PHE A 101 -15.62 20.99 -24.71
CA PHE A 101 -15.55 20.07 -23.61
C PHE A 101 -14.49 18.97 -23.83
N LYS A 102 -14.48 18.32 -25.01
CA LYS A 102 -13.50 17.29 -25.35
C LYS A 102 -12.06 17.82 -25.32
N LYS A 103 -11.86 19.03 -25.83
CA LYS A 103 -10.54 19.67 -25.80
C LYS A 103 -10.10 19.96 -24.37
N TRP A 104 -10.96 20.59 -23.59
CA TRP A 104 -10.70 20.94 -22.19
C TRP A 104 -10.47 19.70 -21.33
N GLU A 105 -11.29 18.66 -21.48
CA GLU A 105 -11.16 17.39 -20.78
C GLU A 105 -9.81 16.71 -21.10
N GLY A 106 -9.44 16.65 -22.39
CA GLY A 106 -8.17 16.10 -22.81
C GLY A 106 -6.96 16.86 -22.28
N GLU A 107 -7.00 18.20 -22.30
CA GLU A 107 -5.94 19.02 -21.73
C GLU A 107 -5.80 18.76 -20.21
N TRP A 108 -6.93 18.65 -19.50
CA TRP A 108 -6.92 18.40 -18.06
C TRP A 108 -6.28 17.07 -17.71
N TYR A 109 -6.68 15.98 -18.39
CA TYR A 109 -6.12 14.66 -18.16
C TYR A 109 -4.63 14.56 -18.55
N ASN A 110 -4.18 15.34 -19.50
CA ASN A 110 -2.80 15.26 -19.99
C ASN A 110 -1.83 16.20 -19.27
N THR A 111 -2.32 17.20 -18.50
CA THR A 111 -1.45 18.24 -17.93
C THR A 111 -1.75 18.61 -16.49
N ILE A 112 -3.00 18.52 -16.05
CA ILE A 112 -3.42 19.01 -14.73
C ILE A 112 -3.67 17.85 -13.77
N SER A 113 -4.40 16.84 -14.22
CA SER A 113 -4.71 15.63 -13.46
C SER A 113 -4.23 14.38 -14.20
N ASP A 114 -2.99 14.45 -14.71
CA ASP A 114 -2.33 13.35 -15.40
C ASP A 114 -1.86 12.24 -14.42
N GLU A 115 -1.23 11.22 -14.94
CA GLU A 115 -0.81 10.03 -14.19
C GLU A 115 0.69 9.75 -14.32
N PRO A 116 1.59 10.68 -13.95
CA PRO A 116 3.04 10.49 -14.13
C PRO A 116 3.60 9.35 -13.25
N PHE A 117 2.90 8.93 -12.22
CA PHE A 117 3.28 7.77 -11.41
C PHE A 117 3.27 6.46 -12.22
N THR A 118 2.56 6.42 -13.34
CA THR A 118 2.49 5.21 -14.18
C THR A 118 3.83 4.81 -14.79
N GLU A 119 4.76 5.76 -14.94
CA GLU A 119 6.14 5.49 -15.39
C GLU A 119 6.99 4.77 -14.32
N LEU A 120 6.53 4.77 -13.07
CA LEU A 120 7.19 4.09 -11.95
C LEU A 120 6.67 2.67 -11.73
N LEU A 121 5.56 2.30 -12.41
CA LEU A 121 4.94 0.99 -12.24
C LEU A 121 5.82 -0.09 -12.87
N LYS A 122 5.93 -1.19 -12.14
CA LYS A 122 6.60 -2.42 -12.56
C LYS A 122 5.90 -3.62 -11.91
N LYS A 123 6.25 -4.82 -12.32
CA LYS A 123 5.68 -6.04 -11.74
C LYS A 123 5.77 -6.04 -10.20
N GLY A 124 4.62 -6.16 -9.56
CA GLY A 124 4.49 -6.15 -8.09
C GLY A 124 4.30 -4.76 -7.49
N SER A 125 4.06 -3.71 -8.28
CA SER A 125 3.68 -2.39 -7.75
C SER A 125 2.26 -2.38 -7.21
N VAL A 126 2.04 -1.59 -6.15
CA VAL A 126 0.69 -1.21 -5.67
C VAL A 126 0.53 0.28 -5.92
N VAL A 127 -0.54 0.65 -6.60
CA VAL A 127 -0.90 2.06 -6.80
C VAL A 127 -1.55 2.57 -5.52
N VAL A 128 -0.96 3.58 -4.90
CA VAL A 128 -1.44 4.19 -3.65
C VAL A 128 -1.82 5.64 -3.92
N LEU A 129 -3.12 5.93 -3.90
CA LEU A 129 -3.67 7.25 -4.28
C LEU A 129 -4.27 7.97 -3.07
N ASP A 130 -3.63 9.03 -2.67
CA ASP A 130 -4.20 10.01 -1.74
C ASP A 130 -4.98 11.06 -2.56
N VAL A 131 -6.30 10.99 -2.49
CA VAL A 131 -7.22 11.87 -3.22
C VAL A 131 -8.23 12.51 -2.26
N GLN A 132 -7.84 12.68 -1.02
CA GLN A 132 -8.72 13.19 0.02
C GLN A 132 -9.21 14.61 -0.30
N GLY A 133 -10.53 14.79 -0.20
CA GLY A 133 -11.15 16.09 -0.35
C GLY A 133 -11.49 16.50 -1.78
N ASP A 134 -11.30 15.64 -2.78
CA ASP A 134 -11.63 15.93 -4.18
C ASP A 134 -13.15 15.80 -4.53
N GLY A 135 -13.99 15.63 -3.52
CA GLY A 135 -15.44 15.62 -3.64
C GLY A 135 -15.98 14.37 -4.36
N ASP A 136 -17.01 14.55 -5.21
CA ASP A 136 -17.62 13.46 -5.98
C ASP A 136 -16.77 13.15 -7.25
N CYS A 137 -15.48 12.90 -7.05
CA CYS A 137 -14.53 12.53 -8.11
C CYS A 137 -14.26 11.03 -8.10
N GLY A 138 -14.49 10.36 -9.22
CA GLY A 138 -14.09 8.97 -9.45
C GLY A 138 -12.68 8.92 -10.03
N SER A 139 -11.68 9.12 -9.18
CA SER A 139 -10.26 9.17 -9.60
C SER A 139 -9.74 7.83 -10.12
N VAL A 140 -10.36 6.74 -9.69
CA VAL A 140 -10.10 5.38 -10.20
C VAL A 140 -11.30 4.92 -11.03
N GLY A 141 -11.05 4.49 -12.26
CA GLY A 141 -12.04 3.91 -13.16
C GLY A 141 -11.52 2.63 -13.80
N SER A 142 -12.39 1.90 -14.52
CA SER A 142 -12.05 0.59 -15.10
C SER A 142 -10.95 0.66 -16.17
N TYR A 143 -10.90 1.74 -16.95
CA TYR A 143 -9.89 1.92 -17.98
C TYR A 143 -8.50 2.18 -17.40
N ASN A 144 -8.36 3.15 -16.51
CA ASN A 144 -7.06 3.48 -15.94
C ASN A 144 -6.54 2.40 -14.99
N SER A 145 -7.40 1.78 -14.19
CA SER A 145 -6.99 0.65 -13.34
C SER A 145 -6.46 -0.53 -14.16
N LEU A 146 -7.11 -0.87 -15.28
CA LEU A 146 -6.64 -1.91 -16.19
C LEU A 146 -5.30 -1.52 -16.86
N ALA A 147 -5.14 -0.25 -17.24
CA ALA A 147 -3.88 0.26 -17.78
C ALA A 147 -2.74 0.17 -16.75
N TRP A 148 -3.00 0.43 -15.46
CA TRP A 148 -2.00 0.27 -14.41
C TRP A 148 -1.63 -1.21 -14.19
N VAL A 149 -2.60 -2.11 -14.22
CA VAL A 149 -2.34 -3.57 -14.17
C VAL A 149 -1.48 -4.02 -15.34
N SER A 150 -1.72 -3.50 -16.56
CA SER A 150 -0.89 -3.82 -17.73
C SER A 150 0.58 -3.39 -17.58
N LYS A 151 0.85 -2.37 -16.74
CA LYS A 151 2.20 -1.91 -16.37
C LYS A 151 2.78 -2.65 -15.15
N GLY A 152 2.05 -3.60 -14.58
CA GLY A 152 2.53 -4.48 -13.51
C GLY A 152 1.99 -4.18 -12.12
N ALA A 153 0.99 -3.30 -11.99
CA ALA A 153 0.30 -3.11 -10.72
C ALA A 153 -0.48 -4.39 -10.33
N VAL A 154 -0.41 -4.75 -9.06
CA VAL A 154 -1.07 -5.94 -8.49
C VAL A 154 -2.28 -5.58 -7.63
N GLY A 155 -2.45 -4.31 -7.31
CA GLY A 155 -3.57 -3.80 -6.52
C GLY A 155 -3.54 -2.29 -6.40
N ILE A 156 -4.63 -1.74 -5.90
CA ILE A 156 -4.86 -0.31 -5.74
C ILE A 156 -5.36 -0.04 -4.33
N VAL A 157 -4.80 0.97 -3.67
CA VAL A 157 -5.26 1.49 -2.36
C VAL A 157 -5.56 2.97 -2.52
N SER A 158 -6.74 3.42 -2.12
CA SER A 158 -7.14 4.83 -2.24
C SER A 158 -8.03 5.26 -1.07
N ASN A 159 -7.91 6.51 -0.64
CA ASN A 159 -8.87 7.13 0.27
C ASN A 159 -9.95 7.94 -0.46
N GLY A 160 -10.06 7.81 -1.78
CA GLY A 160 -10.96 8.59 -2.63
C GLY A 160 -11.85 7.77 -3.52
N GLY A 161 -12.55 8.49 -4.38
CA GLY A 161 -13.62 7.95 -5.18
C GLY A 161 -13.19 6.97 -6.27
N ILE A 162 -14.06 6.02 -6.49
CA ILE A 162 -13.96 5.03 -7.57
C ILE A 162 -15.26 5.01 -8.36
N ARG A 163 -15.16 4.81 -9.67
CA ARG A 163 -16.28 4.59 -10.60
C ARG A 163 -16.05 3.35 -11.46
N ASP A 164 -17.03 2.97 -12.27
CA ASP A 164 -16.98 1.80 -13.15
C ASP A 164 -16.72 0.50 -12.35
N THR A 165 -17.36 0.39 -11.19
CA THR A 165 -17.06 -0.67 -10.21
C THR A 165 -17.42 -2.06 -10.74
N ASP A 166 -18.47 -2.19 -11.53
CA ASP A 166 -18.91 -3.48 -12.10
C ASP A 166 -17.83 -4.04 -13.07
N GLU A 167 -17.25 -3.17 -13.88
CA GLU A 167 -16.18 -3.53 -14.80
C GLU A 167 -14.88 -3.89 -14.06
N ILE A 168 -14.52 -3.13 -13.02
CA ILE A 168 -13.35 -3.41 -12.17
C ILE A 168 -13.48 -4.77 -11.50
N ILE A 169 -14.66 -5.09 -10.96
CA ILE A 169 -14.96 -6.39 -10.35
C ILE A 169 -14.87 -7.50 -11.40
N LYS A 170 -15.49 -7.30 -12.57
CA LYS A 170 -15.43 -8.26 -13.67
C LYS A 170 -14.01 -8.49 -14.20
N GLN A 171 -13.17 -7.47 -14.18
CA GLN A 171 -11.75 -7.55 -14.53
C GLN A 171 -10.92 -8.19 -13.42
N LYS A 172 -11.51 -8.49 -12.27
CA LYS A 172 -10.84 -9.04 -11.08
C LYS A 172 -9.66 -8.19 -10.59
N ILE A 173 -9.77 -6.86 -10.70
CA ILE A 173 -8.73 -5.95 -10.22
C ILE A 173 -8.92 -5.71 -8.73
N PRO A 174 -7.93 -6.02 -7.87
CA PRO A 174 -8.01 -5.78 -6.44
C PRO A 174 -7.95 -4.27 -6.15
N VAL A 175 -8.98 -3.73 -5.50
CA VAL A 175 -9.05 -2.33 -5.08
C VAL A 175 -9.53 -2.27 -3.64
N TYR A 176 -8.80 -1.53 -2.82
CA TYR A 176 -9.15 -1.20 -1.44
C TYR A 176 -9.33 0.31 -1.34
N LEU A 177 -10.47 0.74 -0.86
CA LEU A 177 -10.86 2.15 -0.85
C LEU A 177 -11.70 2.48 0.39
N ASP A 178 -11.79 3.78 0.70
CA ASP A 178 -12.81 4.25 1.62
C ASP A 178 -14.21 4.01 1.01
N ILE A 179 -14.87 2.97 1.47
CA ILE A 179 -16.16 2.54 0.95
C ILE A 179 -17.26 3.60 1.08
N ASN A 180 -17.09 4.57 1.98
CA ASN A 180 -18.00 5.67 2.19
C ASN A 180 -17.74 6.86 1.24
N ASN A 181 -16.60 6.87 0.56
CA ASN A 181 -16.15 7.96 -0.30
C ASN A 181 -16.14 7.54 -1.78
N ARG A 182 -17.30 7.25 -2.34
CA ARG A 182 -17.45 6.87 -3.75
C ARG A 182 -17.70 8.09 -4.61
N GLY A 183 -16.72 8.46 -5.41
CA GLY A 183 -16.87 9.50 -6.42
C GLY A 183 -17.32 8.94 -7.77
N ARG A 184 -18.15 9.70 -8.49
CA ARG A 184 -18.72 9.31 -9.80
C ARG A 184 -18.29 10.22 -10.93
N GLY A 185 -17.92 11.46 -10.60
CA GLY A 185 -17.52 12.45 -11.58
C GLY A 185 -16.14 12.18 -12.19
N ILE A 186 -15.87 12.83 -13.31
CA ILE A 186 -14.53 12.83 -13.92
C ILE A 186 -13.56 13.70 -13.13
N ARG A 187 -12.25 13.44 -13.24
CA ARG A 187 -11.19 14.27 -12.63
C ARG A 187 -11.14 15.71 -13.16
N PRO A 188 -11.34 15.97 -14.45
CA PRO A 188 -11.38 17.33 -14.99
C PRO A 188 -12.36 18.25 -14.23
N GLY A 189 -11.84 19.40 -13.80
CA GLY A 189 -12.56 20.38 -13.01
C GLY A 189 -12.77 20.05 -11.54
N ARG A 190 -12.21 18.92 -11.05
CA ARG A 190 -12.35 18.48 -9.65
C ARG A 190 -11.02 18.38 -8.93
N ASN A 191 -10.03 17.73 -9.53
CA ASN A 191 -8.74 17.58 -8.89
C ASN A 191 -7.57 17.84 -9.85
N GLU A 192 -6.40 17.98 -9.27
CA GLU A 192 -5.13 18.11 -9.97
C GLU A 192 -4.06 17.32 -9.24
N ILE A 193 -3.05 16.84 -9.99
CA ILE A 193 -1.91 16.12 -9.42
C ILE A 193 -1.05 17.09 -8.60
N GLU A 194 -0.78 16.76 -7.33
CA GLU A 194 0.08 17.57 -6.47
C GLU A 194 1.48 16.97 -6.39
N SER A 195 1.58 15.65 -6.19
CA SER A 195 2.88 14.99 -6.08
C SER A 195 2.82 13.52 -6.47
N VAL A 196 3.99 13.02 -6.89
CA VAL A 196 4.23 11.62 -7.23
C VAL A 196 5.45 11.12 -6.49
N ASN A 197 5.41 9.86 -6.05
CA ASN A 197 6.52 9.21 -5.37
C ASN A 197 6.99 10.00 -4.12
N LYS A 198 6.03 10.55 -3.38
CA LYS A 198 6.21 11.22 -2.10
C LYS A 198 5.40 10.50 -1.02
N PRO A 199 5.72 10.69 0.27
CA PRO A 199 4.90 10.16 1.36
C PRO A 199 3.46 10.66 1.27
N VAL A 200 2.50 9.76 1.49
CA VAL A 200 1.06 10.06 1.55
C VAL A 200 0.47 9.50 2.86
N THR A 201 -0.75 9.93 3.20
CA THR A 201 -1.46 9.39 4.37
C THR A 201 -2.81 8.85 3.93
N ILE A 202 -3.04 7.55 4.14
CA ILE A 202 -4.31 6.89 3.83
C ILE A 202 -4.75 6.09 5.05
N GLY A 203 -6.02 6.20 5.43
CA GLY A 203 -6.57 5.48 6.58
C GLY A 203 -5.73 5.67 7.85
N GLY A 204 -5.29 6.91 8.13
CA GLY A 204 -4.48 7.23 9.31
C GLY A 204 -3.01 6.79 9.25
N VAL A 205 -2.57 6.07 8.22
CA VAL A 205 -1.22 5.51 8.09
C VAL A 205 -0.36 6.30 7.11
N LEU A 206 0.87 6.64 7.52
CA LEU A 206 1.90 7.19 6.64
C LEU A 206 2.47 6.08 5.74
N ILE A 207 2.38 6.28 4.43
CA ILE A 207 2.88 5.36 3.40
C ILE A 207 3.99 6.04 2.62
N ASN A 208 5.19 5.49 2.67
CA ASN A 208 6.29 5.98 1.86
C ASN A 208 6.40 5.18 0.55
N PRO A 209 6.86 5.81 -0.53
CA PRO A 209 7.23 5.06 -1.73
C PRO A 209 8.18 3.92 -1.39
N GLY A 210 7.88 2.72 -1.87
CA GLY A 210 8.70 1.54 -1.61
C GLY A 210 8.35 0.74 -0.35
N ASP A 211 7.43 1.19 0.49
CA ASP A 211 6.88 0.38 1.59
C ASP A 211 6.13 -0.84 1.05
N ILE A 212 6.03 -1.88 1.86
CA ILE A 212 5.32 -3.11 1.48
C ILE A 212 3.85 -2.97 1.87
N ILE A 213 2.97 -3.25 0.93
CA ILE A 213 1.52 -3.29 1.14
C ILE A 213 1.06 -4.73 1.11
N VAL A 214 0.33 -5.14 2.13
CA VAL A 214 -0.40 -6.41 2.16
C VAL A 214 -1.87 -6.11 2.34
N ALA A 215 -2.72 -6.75 1.54
CA ALA A 215 -4.16 -6.53 1.57
C ALA A 215 -4.91 -7.85 1.39
N ASP A 216 -5.90 -8.08 2.25
CA ASP A 216 -6.78 -9.25 2.23
C ASP A 216 -8.15 -8.95 2.86
N GLY A 217 -8.89 -9.98 3.23
CA GLY A 217 -10.22 -9.87 3.84
C GLY A 217 -10.29 -9.02 5.10
N ASP A 218 -9.16 -8.83 5.80
CA ASP A 218 -9.04 -8.05 7.04
C ASP A 218 -8.70 -6.57 6.79
N GLY A 219 -8.44 -6.19 5.54
CA GLY A 219 -8.11 -4.82 5.16
C GLY A 219 -6.72 -4.67 4.57
N VAL A 220 -6.03 -3.59 4.92
CA VAL A 220 -4.70 -3.23 4.37
C VAL A 220 -3.72 -2.96 5.49
N ILE A 221 -2.52 -3.54 5.40
CA ILE A 221 -1.41 -3.22 6.30
C ILE A 221 -0.18 -2.75 5.50
N VAL A 222 0.50 -1.76 6.04
CA VAL A 222 1.72 -1.16 5.47
C VAL A 222 2.91 -1.48 6.33
N VAL A 223 3.93 -2.09 5.74
CA VAL A 223 5.19 -2.38 6.42
C VAL A 223 6.27 -1.42 5.92
N PRO A 224 6.83 -0.56 6.78
CA PRO A 224 7.94 0.29 6.39
C PRO A 224 9.10 -0.55 5.85
N ARG A 225 9.61 -0.19 4.68
CA ARG A 225 10.61 -1.00 3.95
C ARG A 225 11.80 -1.43 4.79
N LYS A 226 12.26 -0.57 5.70
CA LYS A 226 13.41 -0.87 6.57
C LYS A 226 13.21 -2.07 7.49
N TYR A 227 11.94 -2.43 7.79
CA TYR A 227 11.59 -3.55 8.65
C TYR A 227 11.08 -4.77 7.88
N ALA A 228 10.91 -4.66 6.56
CA ALA A 228 10.24 -5.66 5.72
C ALA A 228 10.75 -7.09 5.94
N ILE A 229 12.07 -7.28 5.97
CA ILE A 229 12.67 -8.61 6.14
C ILE A 229 12.40 -9.19 7.52
N GLN A 230 12.51 -8.36 8.56
CA GLN A 230 12.33 -8.82 9.93
C GLN A 230 10.86 -9.15 10.21
N VAL A 231 9.95 -8.29 9.76
CA VAL A 231 8.50 -8.52 9.86
C VAL A 231 8.11 -9.81 9.13
N ALA A 232 8.56 -9.99 7.87
CA ALA A 232 8.26 -11.19 7.11
C ALA A 232 8.71 -12.48 7.80
N LYS A 233 9.91 -12.48 8.42
CA LYS A 233 10.42 -13.65 9.16
C LYS A 233 9.54 -14.00 10.36
N TYR A 234 9.09 -13.03 11.13
CA TYR A 234 8.21 -13.27 12.27
C TYR A 234 6.81 -13.70 11.80
N ALA A 235 6.24 -12.98 10.83
CA ALA A 235 4.94 -13.30 10.26
C ALA A 235 4.88 -14.72 9.69
N GLN A 236 5.97 -15.19 9.05
CA GLN A 236 6.03 -16.56 8.51
C GLN A 236 5.92 -17.61 9.61
N VAL A 237 6.61 -17.43 10.74
CA VAL A 237 6.52 -18.38 11.88
C VAL A 237 5.09 -18.43 12.43
N ILE A 238 4.42 -17.28 12.50
CA ILE A 238 3.02 -17.19 12.96
C ILE A 238 2.09 -17.91 11.99
N LEU A 239 2.21 -17.63 10.70
CA LEU A 239 1.43 -18.30 9.65
C LEU A 239 1.62 -19.83 9.68
N ASP A 240 2.87 -20.31 9.80
CA ASP A 240 3.16 -21.74 9.80
C ASP A 240 2.51 -22.43 11.01
N ASN A 241 2.57 -21.83 12.19
CA ASN A 241 1.93 -22.34 13.39
C ASN A 241 0.39 -22.38 13.26
N ASP A 242 -0.19 -21.30 12.73
CA ASP A 242 -1.63 -21.19 12.51
C ASP A 242 -2.12 -22.20 11.46
N LYS A 243 -1.43 -22.34 10.33
CA LYS A 243 -1.75 -23.37 9.31
C LYS A 243 -1.73 -24.78 9.88
N ASN A 244 -0.70 -25.10 10.66
CA ASN A 244 -0.59 -26.43 11.29
C ASN A 244 -1.73 -26.68 12.29
N GLY A 245 -2.05 -25.68 13.12
CA GLY A 245 -3.16 -25.76 14.07
C GLY A 245 -4.50 -25.99 13.37
N ARG A 246 -4.82 -25.15 12.34
CA ARG A 246 -6.06 -25.29 11.57
C ARG A 246 -6.13 -26.61 10.80
N ARG A 247 -5.01 -27.08 10.24
CA ARG A 247 -4.96 -28.38 9.57
C ARG A 247 -5.35 -29.54 10.48
N ASN A 248 -4.86 -29.55 11.72
CA ASN A 248 -5.23 -30.56 12.71
C ASN A 248 -6.73 -30.51 13.01
N LEU A 249 -7.30 -29.31 13.21
CA LEU A 249 -8.73 -29.13 13.44
C LEU A 249 -9.57 -29.56 12.23
N TYR A 250 -9.13 -29.29 10.99
CA TYR A 250 -9.81 -29.77 9.79
C TYR A 250 -9.90 -31.30 9.78
N GLN A 251 -8.79 -31.98 10.13
CA GLN A 251 -8.76 -33.46 10.22
C GLN A 251 -9.67 -33.97 11.33
N GLU A 252 -9.65 -33.38 12.52
CA GLU A 252 -10.53 -33.75 13.64
C GLU A 252 -12.02 -33.59 13.30
N LEU A 253 -12.35 -32.52 12.57
CA LEU A 253 -13.73 -32.17 12.19
C LEU A 253 -14.19 -32.87 10.88
N GLY A 254 -13.29 -33.60 10.20
CA GLY A 254 -13.58 -34.25 8.92
C GLY A 254 -13.81 -33.24 7.78
N ILE A 255 -13.26 -32.03 7.88
CA ILE A 255 -13.30 -31.02 6.83
C ILE A 255 -12.22 -31.33 5.79
N PRO A 256 -12.55 -31.33 4.47
CA PRO A 256 -11.54 -31.51 3.43
C PRO A 256 -10.46 -30.44 3.51
N LEU A 257 -9.20 -30.82 3.36
CA LEU A 257 -8.09 -29.87 3.32
C LEU A 257 -8.19 -29.01 2.06
N ASP A 258 -7.88 -27.74 2.18
CA ASP A 258 -7.83 -26.77 1.10
C ASP A 258 -6.50 -25.99 1.11
N HIS A 259 -6.32 -25.10 0.14
CA HIS A 259 -5.10 -24.29 -0.03
C HIS A 259 -4.76 -23.41 1.17
N THR A 260 -5.72 -23.13 2.07
CA THR A 260 -5.50 -22.28 3.26
C THR A 260 -4.78 -23.00 4.38
N VAL A 261 -4.76 -24.34 4.35
CA VAL A 261 -4.14 -25.21 5.37
C VAL A 261 -3.10 -26.18 4.79
N GLU A 262 -2.97 -26.27 3.47
CA GLU A 262 -1.94 -27.07 2.82
C GLU A 262 -0.58 -26.37 2.87
N SER A 263 0.47 -27.13 3.21
CA SER A 263 1.85 -26.66 3.04
C SER A 263 2.24 -26.87 1.57
N LYS A 264 2.76 -25.82 0.93
CA LYS A 264 3.37 -25.94 -0.42
C LYS A 264 4.72 -26.57 -0.35
#